data_adf8312b03166d19b4ce2a15cf0d9bf1
#
_entry.id   adf8312b03166d19b4ce2a15cf0d9bf1
#
_cell.length_a   1.000
_cell.length_b   1.000
_cell.length_c   1.000
_cell.angle_alpha   90.00
_cell.angle_beta   90.00
_cell.angle_gamma   90.00
#
_symmetry.space_group_name_H-M   'P 1'
#
loop_
_entity.id
_entity.type
_entity.pdbx_description
1 polymer ?
#
loop_
_entity_poly.entity_id
_entity_poly.type
_entity_poly.pdbx_seq_one_letter_code
_entity_poly.pdbx_strand_id
1 'polypeptide(L)'
;MIENTIIKANNTGRKAAIFYLEFPSLHLVELAAHVGFDAINIDGEHGYFPTEAIDNICRVANGYNMSVTARVPDSTPYWVNLFLDRGVQGLSLIHI
;
A
#
# COMPACT_ATOMS: atom_id res chain seq x y z
N MET A 1 -13.63 -0.01 2.49
CA MET A 1 -12.47 0.53 1.73
C MET A 1 -12.61 2.04 1.65
N ILE A 2 -11.53 2.74 1.86
CA ILE A 2 -11.52 4.21 1.82
C ILE A 2 -11.37 4.71 0.38
N GLU A 3 -11.59 6.01 0.19
CA GLU A 3 -11.26 6.68 -1.05
C GLU A 3 -9.76 6.55 -1.35
N ASN A 4 -9.40 6.42 -2.63
CA ASN A 4 -8.00 6.35 -3.02
C ASN A 4 -7.32 7.68 -2.75
N THR A 5 -6.43 7.72 -1.77
CA THR A 5 -5.82 8.96 -1.31
C THR A 5 -4.78 9.52 -2.27
N ILE A 6 -4.23 8.68 -3.14
CA ILE A 6 -3.30 9.14 -4.19
C ILE A 6 -4.06 9.94 -5.23
N ILE A 7 -5.18 9.40 -5.69
CA ILE A 7 -6.05 10.10 -6.66
C ILE A 7 -6.58 11.38 -6.03
N LYS A 8 -6.99 11.32 -4.78
CA LYS A 8 -7.48 12.49 -4.06
C LYS A 8 -6.43 13.60 -4.00
N ALA A 9 -5.19 13.25 -3.66
CA ALA A 9 -4.10 14.23 -3.61
C ALA A 9 -3.87 14.85 -4.98
N ASN A 10 -3.83 14.05 -6.04
CA ASN A 10 -3.61 14.54 -7.38
C ASN A 10 -4.75 15.44 -7.86
N ASN A 11 -5.98 15.13 -7.49
CA ASN A 11 -7.15 15.94 -7.85
C ASN A 11 -7.15 17.32 -7.18
N THR A 12 -6.44 17.47 -6.08
CA THR A 12 -6.30 18.76 -5.42
C THR A 12 -5.08 19.55 -5.90
N GLY A 13 -4.41 19.06 -6.93
CA GLY A 13 -3.30 19.76 -7.56
C GLY A 13 -1.95 19.57 -6.92
N ARG A 14 -1.80 18.60 -5.98
CA ARG A 14 -0.52 18.30 -5.36
C ARG A 14 -0.10 16.87 -5.64
N LYS A 15 1.20 16.60 -5.51
CA LYS A 15 1.72 15.25 -5.67
C LYS A 15 1.49 14.46 -4.39
N ALA A 16 1.10 13.20 -4.55
CA ALA A 16 0.95 12.30 -3.42
C ALA A 16 2.33 11.92 -2.87
N ALA A 17 2.45 11.91 -1.55
CA ALA A 17 3.65 11.44 -0.87
C ALA A 17 3.39 10.00 -0.42
N ILE A 18 4.24 9.07 -0.85
CA ILE A 18 4.07 7.64 -0.61
C ILE A 18 5.25 7.11 0.19
N PHE A 19 4.96 6.40 1.27
CA PHE A 19 5.98 5.77 2.10
C PHE A 19 6.17 4.32 1.64
N TYR A 20 7.41 3.96 1.28
CA TYR A 20 7.73 2.60 0.83
C TYR A 20 8.08 1.71 2.00
N LEU A 21 7.33 0.64 2.16
CA LEU A 21 7.48 -0.30 3.25
C LEU A 21 8.08 -1.60 2.71
N GLU A 22 9.26 -1.97 3.20
CA GLU A 22 9.97 -3.16 2.72
C GLU A 22 9.83 -4.37 3.65
N PHE A 23 9.30 -4.17 4.84
CA PHE A 23 9.02 -5.27 5.76
C PHE A 23 7.78 -4.92 6.59
N PRO A 24 7.06 -5.92 7.10
CA PRO A 24 5.82 -5.65 7.83
C PRO A 24 6.13 -4.99 9.18
N SER A 25 5.72 -3.74 9.32
CA SER A 25 5.84 -2.99 10.56
C SER A 25 4.67 -2.03 10.69
N LEU A 26 3.75 -2.33 11.60
CA LEU A 26 2.61 -1.46 11.85
C LEU A 26 3.03 -0.14 12.49
N HIS A 27 4.15 -0.14 13.23
CA HIS A 27 4.68 1.09 13.80
C HIS A 27 5.12 2.07 12.72
N LEU A 28 5.74 1.57 11.64
CA LEU A 28 6.13 2.43 10.52
C LEU A 28 4.91 2.97 9.77
N VAL A 29 3.87 2.17 9.65
CA VAL A 29 2.61 2.63 9.03
C VAL A 29 2.02 3.78 9.86
N GLU A 30 1.97 3.63 11.17
CA GLU A 30 1.46 4.67 12.04
C GLU A 30 2.33 5.93 11.99
N LEU A 31 3.66 5.75 11.97
CA LEU A 31 4.58 6.87 11.86
C LEU A 31 4.36 7.63 10.55
N ALA A 32 4.20 6.92 9.45
CA ALA A 32 3.93 7.54 8.15
C ALA A 32 2.65 8.36 8.18
N ALA A 33 1.60 7.86 8.85
CA ALA A 33 0.35 8.58 9.00
C ALA A 33 0.54 9.88 9.78
N HIS A 34 1.27 9.82 10.88
CA HIS A 34 1.51 11.00 11.71
C HIS A 34 2.39 12.05 11.03
N VAL A 35 3.30 11.61 10.18
CA VAL A 35 4.16 12.51 9.41
C VAL A 35 3.39 13.18 8.27
N GLY A 36 2.32 12.56 7.78
CA GLY A 36 1.46 13.14 6.76
C GLY A 36 1.59 12.52 5.37
N PHE A 37 2.08 11.30 5.28
CA PHE A 37 2.10 10.59 3.99
C PHE A 37 0.68 10.29 3.53
N ASP A 38 0.47 10.27 2.23
CA ASP A 38 -0.83 10.01 1.62
C ASP A 38 -1.12 8.53 1.49
N ALA A 39 -0.09 7.72 1.33
CA ALA A 39 -0.26 6.29 1.06
C ALA A 39 0.95 5.50 1.50
N ILE A 40 0.75 4.20 1.62
CA ILE A 40 1.80 3.21 1.88
C ILE A 40 1.97 2.37 0.62
N ASN A 41 3.20 2.08 0.23
CA ASN A 41 3.49 1.11 -0.82
C ASN A 41 4.20 -0.09 -0.22
N ILE A 42 3.63 -1.27 -0.42
CA ILE A 42 4.21 -2.53 0.03
C ILE A 42 5.11 -3.07 -1.09
N ASP A 43 6.36 -3.38 -0.76
CA ASP A 43 7.26 -4.04 -1.70
C ASP A 43 7.10 -5.56 -1.58
N GLY A 44 6.16 -6.09 -2.34
CA GLY A 44 5.91 -7.53 -2.36
C GLY A 44 6.90 -8.32 -3.20
N GLU A 45 7.76 -7.63 -3.96
CA GLU A 45 8.78 -8.29 -4.78
C GLU A 45 10.06 -8.55 -3.99
N HIS A 46 10.58 -7.53 -3.31
CA HIS A 46 11.85 -7.63 -2.57
C HIS A 46 11.66 -7.81 -1.08
N GLY A 47 10.53 -7.35 -0.55
CA GLY A 47 10.24 -7.49 0.86
C GLY A 47 9.48 -8.79 1.15
N TYR A 48 9.43 -9.16 2.41
CA TYR A 48 8.67 -10.33 2.85
C TYR A 48 7.38 -9.88 3.52
N PHE A 49 6.26 -10.19 2.89
CA PHE A 49 4.94 -9.81 3.39
C PHE A 49 4.00 -11.01 3.39
N PRO A 50 3.85 -11.69 4.52
CA PRO A 50 2.84 -12.72 4.66
C PRO A 50 1.44 -12.15 4.44
N THR A 51 0.52 -12.96 3.98
CA THR A 51 -0.86 -12.54 3.72
C THR A 51 -1.49 -11.81 4.91
N GLU A 52 -1.29 -12.35 6.10
CA GLU A 52 -1.80 -11.76 7.32
C GLU A 52 -1.24 -10.35 7.57
N ALA A 53 0.04 -10.16 7.28
CA ALA A 53 0.67 -8.85 7.42
C ALA A 53 0.07 -7.84 6.44
N ILE A 54 -0.23 -8.26 5.22
CA ILE A 54 -0.88 -7.39 4.23
C ILE A 54 -2.24 -6.94 4.73
N ASP A 55 -3.04 -7.86 5.28
CA ASP A 55 -4.33 -7.53 5.88
C ASP A 55 -4.20 -6.48 6.97
N ASN A 56 -3.26 -6.69 7.86
CA ASN A 56 -3.06 -5.79 9.01
C ASN A 56 -2.60 -4.41 8.55
N ILE A 57 -1.69 -4.35 7.59
CA ILE A 57 -1.20 -3.08 7.05
C ILE A 57 -2.34 -2.31 6.39
N CYS A 58 -3.14 -2.97 5.58
CA CYS A 58 -4.27 -2.31 4.93
C CYS A 58 -5.29 -1.79 5.95
N ARG A 59 -5.58 -2.58 6.97
CA ARG A 59 -6.52 -2.18 8.00
C ARG A 59 -6.03 -0.96 8.79
N VAL A 60 -4.78 -0.98 9.21
CA VAL A 60 -4.20 0.13 9.97
C VAL A 60 -4.09 1.38 9.09
N ALA A 61 -3.58 1.25 7.88
CA ALA A 61 -3.45 2.38 6.97
C ALA A 61 -4.81 3.00 6.66
N ASN A 62 -5.81 2.19 6.37
CA ASN A 62 -7.16 2.70 6.10
C ASN A 62 -7.75 3.40 7.32
N GLY A 63 -7.43 2.93 8.52
CA GLY A 63 -7.87 3.58 9.75
C GLY A 63 -7.31 4.99 9.92
N TYR A 64 -6.16 5.26 9.33
CA TYR A 64 -5.55 6.60 9.28
C TYR A 64 -5.86 7.33 7.97
N ASN A 65 -6.77 6.79 7.19
CA ASN A 65 -7.15 7.37 5.89
C ASN A 65 -6.00 7.42 4.88
N MET A 66 -5.18 6.39 4.88
CA MET A 66 -4.13 6.20 3.87
C MET A 66 -4.48 4.99 3.00
N SER A 67 -4.32 5.14 1.70
CA SER A 67 -4.45 4.03 0.77
C SER A 67 -3.19 3.17 0.78
N VAL A 68 -3.32 1.93 0.37
CA VAL A 68 -2.19 1.00 0.26
C VAL A 68 -2.05 0.59 -1.21
N THR A 69 -0.84 0.70 -1.73
CA THR A 69 -0.48 0.15 -3.03
C THR A 69 0.57 -0.92 -2.82
N ALA A 70 0.83 -1.71 -3.83
CA ALA A 70 1.81 -2.79 -3.70
C ALA A 70 2.55 -3.02 -5.01
N ARG A 71 3.82 -3.39 -4.87
CA ARG A 71 4.59 -3.94 -5.97
C ARG A 71 4.52 -5.47 -5.85
N VAL A 72 3.95 -6.12 -6.86
CA VAL A 72 3.75 -7.57 -6.82
C VAL A 72 4.89 -8.29 -7.55
N PRO A 73 5.18 -9.56 -7.16
CA PRO A 73 6.30 -10.29 -7.75
C PRO A 73 6.14 -10.52 -9.25
N ASP A 74 4.92 -10.77 -9.71
CA ASP A 74 4.65 -10.96 -11.13
C ASP A 74 3.16 -10.70 -11.41
N SER A 75 2.77 -10.84 -12.66
CA SER A 75 1.41 -10.51 -13.12
C SER A 75 0.46 -11.70 -13.09
N THR A 76 0.81 -12.81 -12.43
CA THR A 76 -0.11 -13.94 -12.38
C THR A 76 -1.38 -13.57 -11.62
N PRO A 77 -2.53 -14.11 -12.02
CA PRO A 77 -3.80 -13.81 -11.33
C PRO A 77 -3.77 -14.11 -9.83
N TYR A 78 -2.98 -15.10 -9.42
CA TYR A 78 -2.87 -15.44 -8.00
C TYR A 78 -2.39 -14.24 -7.17
N TRP A 79 -1.26 -13.63 -7.58
CA TRP A 79 -0.70 -12.48 -6.83
C TRP A 79 -1.58 -11.26 -6.92
N VAL A 80 -2.11 -10.97 -8.10
CA VAL A 80 -2.97 -9.82 -8.30
C VAL A 80 -4.21 -9.92 -7.42
N ASN A 81 -4.88 -11.07 -7.45
CA ASN A 81 -6.09 -11.27 -6.66
C ASN A 81 -5.80 -11.26 -5.16
N LEU A 82 -4.68 -11.87 -4.75
CA LEU A 82 -4.31 -11.91 -3.35
C LEU A 82 -4.20 -10.50 -2.77
N PHE A 83 -3.45 -9.63 -3.44
CA PHE A 83 -3.26 -8.27 -2.93
C PHE A 83 -4.54 -7.44 -2.98
N LEU A 84 -5.30 -7.54 -4.06
CA LEU A 84 -6.56 -6.80 -4.18
C LEU A 84 -7.57 -7.24 -3.13
N ASP A 85 -7.68 -8.54 -2.88
CA ASP A 85 -8.62 -9.07 -1.88
C ASP A 85 -8.29 -8.62 -0.46
N ARG A 86 -7.03 -8.27 -0.20
CA ARG A 86 -6.60 -7.79 1.11
C ARG A 86 -6.79 -6.29 1.32
N GLY A 87 -7.25 -5.57 0.32
CA GLY A 87 -7.55 -4.15 0.45
C GLY A 87 -6.54 -3.21 -0.20
N VAL A 88 -5.59 -3.74 -0.96
CA VAL A 88 -4.66 -2.92 -1.73
C VAL A 88 -5.41 -2.24 -2.86
N GLN A 89 -5.21 -0.94 -3.02
CA GLN A 89 -5.94 -0.12 -3.98
C GLN A 89 -5.17 0.22 -5.24
N GLY A 90 -3.93 -0.24 -5.36
CA GLY A 90 -3.13 -0.05 -6.56
C GLY A 90 -2.02 -1.07 -6.62
N LEU A 91 -1.67 -1.51 -7.81
CA LEU A 91 -0.62 -2.50 -8.03
C LEU A 91 0.38 -1.96 -9.03
N SER A 92 1.65 -2.27 -8.81
CA SER A 92 2.68 -2.02 -9.81
C SER A 92 3.43 -3.31 -10.10
N LEU A 93 3.80 -3.46 -11.37
CA LEU A 93 4.59 -4.59 -11.83
C LEU A 93 5.93 -4.06 -12.26
N ILE A 94 6.98 -4.74 -11.82
CA ILE A 94 8.31 -4.42 -12.31
C ILE A 94 8.74 -5.54 -13.21
N HIS A 95 9.01 -5.16 -14.44
CA HIS A 95 9.57 -6.05 -15.43
C HIS A 95 11.04 -5.76 -15.56
N ILE A 96 11.80 -6.77 -15.49
CA ILE A 96 13.21 -6.68 -15.72
C ILE A 96 13.51 -7.24 -17.10
#